data_18be41069659a0b16ca0b06508da069b
#
_entry.id   18be41069659a0b16ca0b06508da069b
#
_cell.length_a   1.000
_cell.length_b   1.000
_cell.length_c   1.000
_cell.angle_alpha   90.00
_cell.angle_beta   90.00
_cell.angle_gamma   90.00
#
_symmetry.space_group_name_H-M   'P 1'
#
loop_
_entity.id
_entity.type
_entity.pdbx_description
1 polymer ?
#
loop_
_entity_poly.entity_id
_entity_poly.type
_entity_poly.pdbx_seq_one_letter_code
_entity_poly.pdbx_strand_id
1 'polypeptide(L)'
;MLYPVILCGGSGQRLWPASRPTRPKPFIPLIAGRSTFDMAVERALSLPDVARPVVVAGRGHEEAVRAAAAASGTELVLLLEPDARDSAAAMAAAACWIFDRDPGGVALFLAADHCIPDLAAFRTVVAKALSQALLGRIVTLGVTPTSPATGYGYIRPGEPLDEGLWRVASFVEKPSADRAEALLAEGCLWNSGMFMVSAGALIGELEARAPTVLAAARAAVDEAETVGQVVRLGDAFSAAPKISIDYAVMEATRNAAVVAAPFAWSDL
;
A
#
# COMPACT_ATOMS: atom_id res chain seq x y z
N MET A 1 -13.21 1.99 11.68
CA MET A 1 -12.66 3.27 11.15
C MET A 1 -11.77 3.00 9.94
N LEU A 2 -11.57 3.98 9.01
CA LEU A 2 -10.63 3.85 7.89
C LEU A 2 -9.25 4.38 8.30
N TYR A 3 -8.22 3.57 8.13
CA TYR A 3 -6.82 3.87 8.44
C TYR A 3 -6.02 4.02 7.15
N PRO A 4 -5.65 5.24 6.73
CA PRO A 4 -4.68 5.42 5.66
C PRO A 4 -3.31 4.95 6.13
N VAL A 5 -2.72 3.99 5.40
CA VAL A 5 -1.40 3.42 5.70
C VAL A 5 -0.47 3.73 4.54
N ILE A 6 0.51 4.60 4.76
CA ILE A 6 1.48 5.01 3.74
C ILE A 6 2.71 4.11 3.85
N LEU A 7 2.95 3.29 2.84
CA LEU A 7 4.13 2.45 2.75
C LEU A 7 5.29 3.27 2.20
N CYS A 8 6.24 3.59 3.07
CA CYS A 8 7.42 4.39 2.73
C CYS A 8 8.67 3.50 2.67
N GLY A 9 8.60 2.46 1.83
CA GLY A 9 9.69 1.51 1.60
C GLY A 9 10.51 1.85 0.36
N GLY A 10 11.64 1.13 0.21
CA GLY A 10 12.50 1.23 -0.96
C GLY A 10 13.64 2.24 -0.82
N SER A 11 14.83 1.84 -1.30
CA SER A 11 16.06 2.65 -1.21
C SER A 11 16.13 3.78 -2.24
N GLY A 12 15.20 3.83 -3.21
CA GLY A 12 15.17 4.86 -4.25
C GLY A 12 16.43 4.94 -5.13
N GLN A 13 17.25 3.89 -5.17
CA GLN A 13 18.57 3.89 -5.83
C GLN A 13 18.52 4.25 -7.31
N ARG A 14 17.42 4.00 -8.01
CA ARG A 14 17.24 4.32 -9.44
C ARG A 14 17.33 5.83 -9.74
N LEU A 15 17.09 6.69 -8.76
CA LEU A 15 17.17 8.14 -8.89
C LEU A 15 18.52 8.72 -8.45
N TRP A 16 19.55 7.87 -8.22
CA TRP A 16 20.88 8.42 -7.93
C TRP A 16 21.36 9.31 -9.11
N PRO A 17 21.97 10.49 -8.88
CA PRO A 17 22.42 11.03 -7.59
C PRO A 17 21.39 11.91 -6.85
N ALA A 18 20.17 12.03 -7.32
CA ALA A 18 19.11 12.81 -6.64
C ALA A 18 18.69 12.17 -5.32
N SER A 19 18.52 10.82 -5.31
CA SER A 19 18.24 10.05 -4.10
C SER A 19 19.55 9.57 -3.44
N ARG A 20 19.55 9.57 -2.11
CA ARG A 20 20.66 9.07 -1.25
C ARG A 20 20.06 8.48 0.02
N PRO A 21 20.80 7.65 0.79
CA PRO A 21 20.31 7.13 2.07
C PRO A 21 19.78 8.21 3.02
N THR A 22 20.45 9.39 3.04
CA THR A 22 20.04 10.55 3.83
C THR A 22 18.94 11.39 3.19
N ARG A 23 18.57 11.13 1.94
CA ARG A 23 17.52 11.81 1.19
C ARG A 23 16.78 10.81 0.30
N PRO A 24 15.91 9.96 0.88
CA PRO A 24 15.19 8.93 0.15
C PRO A 24 14.24 9.51 -0.90
N LYS A 25 13.97 8.76 -1.98
CA LYS A 25 13.12 9.14 -3.13
C LYS A 25 11.82 9.86 -2.72
N PRO A 26 11.00 9.33 -1.77
CA PRO A 26 9.70 9.94 -1.46
C PRO A 26 9.78 11.35 -0.89
N PHE A 27 10.93 11.76 -0.33
CA PHE A 27 11.13 13.07 0.31
C PHE A 27 11.82 14.10 -0.60
N ILE A 28 12.07 13.76 -1.87
CA ILE A 28 12.66 14.68 -2.84
C ILE A 28 11.54 15.48 -3.51
N PRO A 29 11.64 16.82 -3.61
CA PRO A 29 10.64 17.64 -4.27
C PRO A 29 10.73 17.51 -5.81
N LEU A 30 10.22 16.40 -6.35
CA LEU A 30 10.30 16.03 -7.77
C LEU A 30 9.18 16.64 -8.61
N ILE A 31 8.03 16.96 -8.03
CA ILE A 31 6.84 17.38 -8.76
C ILE A 31 6.44 18.79 -8.31
N ALA A 32 6.65 19.78 -9.16
CA ALA A 32 6.32 21.18 -8.87
C ALA A 32 6.79 21.67 -7.49
N GLY A 33 7.99 21.26 -7.07
CA GLY A 33 8.57 21.62 -5.78
C GLY A 33 8.01 20.84 -4.57
N ARG A 34 7.18 19.83 -4.79
CA ARG A 34 6.59 18.97 -3.75
C ARG A 34 7.17 17.56 -3.77
N SER A 35 7.27 16.94 -2.63
CA SER A 35 7.64 15.54 -2.53
C SER A 35 6.43 14.62 -2.76
N THR A 36 6.66 13.40 -3.23
CA THR A 36 5.58 12.42 -3.38
C THR A 36 5.04 11.95 -2.03
N PHE A 37 5.86 11.99 -0.99
CA PHE A 37 5.42 11.74 0.39
C PHE A 37 4.39 12.79 0.84
N ASP A 38 4.64 14.10 0.63
CA ASP A 38 3.68 15.16 0.96
C ASP A 38 2.37 14.97 0.20
N MET A 39 2.45 14.58 -1.08
CA MET A 39 1.28 14.28 -1.90
C MET A 39 0.50 13.04 -1.37
N ALA A 40 1.21 12.02 -0.87
CA ALA A 40 0.57 10.85 -0.28
C ALA A 40 -0.13 11.19 1.05
N VAL A 41 0.48 12.02 1.88
CA VAL A 41 -0.13 12.51 3.13
C VAL A 41 -1.37 13.37 2.83
N GLU A 42 -1.28 14.33 1.90
CA GLU A 42 -2.42 15.14 1.48
C GLU A 42 -3.57 14.28 0.96
N ARG A 43 -3.27 13.27 0.13
CA ARG A 43 -4.24 12.32 -0.39
C ARG A 43 -4.92 11.53 0.73
N ALA A 44 -4.16 11.05 1.71
CA ALA A 44 -4.69 10.38 2.90
C ALA A 44 -5.64 11.28 3.71
N LEU A 45 -5.23 12.52 3.96
CA LEU A 45 -6.01 13.51 4.71
C LEU A 45 -7.19 14.09 3.93
N SER A 46 -7.23 13.93 2.61
CA SER A 46 -8.38 14.36 1.79
C SER A 46 -9.62 13.50 1.99
N LEU A 47 -9.47 12.31 2.57
CA LEU A 47 -10.57 11.38 2.82
C LEU A 47 -11.38 11.80 4.05
N PRO A 48 -12.70 11.63 4.05
CA PRO A 48 -13.52 11.90 5.22
C PRO A 48 -13.38 10.79 6.27
N ASP A 49 -13.59 11.15 7.54
CA ASP A 49 -13.72 10.23 8.68
C ASP A 49 -12.60 9.17 8.77
N VAL A 50 -11.36 9.60 8.54
CA VAL A 50 -10.17 8.74 8.65
C VAL A 50 -9.50 8.86 10.02
N ALA A 51 -8.86 7.77 10.42
CA ALA A 51 -7.90 7.79 11.51
C ALA A 51 -6.67 8.62 11.13
N ARG A 52 -5.86 8.95 12.14
CA ARG A 52 -4.53 9.55 11.91
C ARG A 52 -3.73 8.65 10.95
N PRO A 53 -3.11 9.20 9.88
CA PRO A 53 -2.35 8.40 8.94
C PRO A 53 -1.24 7.61 9.62
N VAL A 54 -1.08 6.37 9.21
CA VAL A 54 -0.01 5.47 9.65
C VAL A 54 1.05 5.45 8.56
N VAL A 55 2.30 5.67 8.91
CA VAL A 55 3.44 5.55 7.97
C VAL A 55 4.26 4.34 8.38
N VAL A 56 4.43 3.39 7.47
CA VAL A 56 5.34 2.25 7.66
C VAL A 56 6.64 2.56 6.92
N ALA A 57 7.76 2.60 7.64
CA ALA A 57 9.05 2.98 7.09
C ALA A 57 10.20 2.26 7.79
N GLY A 58 11.32 2.08 7.12
CA GLY A 58 12.54 1.60 7.77
C GLY A 58 13.07 2.59 8.81
N ARG A 59 13.72 2.10 9.87
CA ARG A 59 14.31 2.93 10.95
C ARG A 59 15.18 4.08 10.41
N GLY A 60 15.88 3.88 9.29
CA GLY A 60 16.70 4.91 8.64
C GLY A 60 15.92 6.08 8.03
N HIS A 61 14.60 5.97 7.90
CA HIS A 61 13.73 7.02 7.35
C HIS A 61 13.01 7.84 8.45
N GLU A 62 13.17 7.50 9.74
CA GLU A 62 12.48 8.16 10.86
C GLU A 62 12.61 9.68 10.82
N GLU A 63 13.83 10.18 10.68
CA GLU A 63 14.11 11.63 10.67
C GLU A 63 13.43 12.33 9.48
N ALA A 64 13.50 11.74 8.29
CA ALA A 64 12.89 12.31 7.07
C ALA A 64 11.36 12.37 7.18
N VAL A 65 10.72 11.30 7.68
CA VAL A 65 9.26 11.28 7.91
C VAL A 65 8.86 12.33 8.94
N ARG A 66 9.57 12.41 10.07
CA ARG A 66 9.27 13.39 11.13
C ARG A 66 9.45 14.83 10.66
N ALA A 67 10.50 15.10 9.89
CA ALA A 67 10.73 16.42 9.31
C ALA A 67 9.62 16.82 8.33
N ALA A 68 9.19 15.91 7.44
CA ALA A 68 8.09 16.16 6.51
C ALA A 68 6.75 16.37 7.25
N ALA A 69 6.46 15.55 8.27
CA ALA A 69 5.26 15.68 9.10
C ALA A 69 5.23 17.03 9.84
N ALA A 70 6.36 17.43 10.43
CA ALA A 70 6.47 18.71 11.11
C ALA A 70 6.29 19.90 10.15
N ALA A 71 6.89 19.84 8.95
CA ALA A 71 6.77 20.87 7.93
C ALA A 71 5.33 21.07 7.43
N SER A 72 4.55 19.99 7.34
CA SER A 72 3.12 20.03 6.97
C SER A 72 2.15 20.25 8.13
N GLY A 73 2.64 20.27 9.38
CA GLY A 73 1.80 20.31 10.58
C GLY A 73 0.91 19.07 10.75
N THR A 74 1.29 17.94 10.14
CA THR A 74 0.48 16.72 10.14
C THR A 74 0.88 15.82 11.30
N GLU A 75 -0.09 15.40 12.10
CA GLU A 75 0.10 14.31 13.05
C GLU A 75 -0.07 12.95 12.36
N LEU A 76 0.90 12.06 12.54
CA LEU A 76 0.87 10.71 12.02
C LEU A 76 1.41 9.71 13.05
N VAL A 77 1.08 8.43 12.86
CA VAL A 77 1.71 7.32 13.57
C VAL A 77 2.81 6.75 12.69
N LEU A 78 3.97 6.51 13.26
CA LEU A 78 5.13 5.99 12.54
C LEU A 78 5.47 4.58 13.03
N LEU A 79 5.25 3.57 12.18
CA LEU A 79 5.68 2.19 12.39
C LEU A 79 7.06 2.01 11.75
N LEU A 80 8.08 1.73 12.56
CA LEU A 80 9.46 1.62 12.12
C LEU A 80 9.91 0.15 12.02
N GLU A 81 10.16 -0.27 10.79
CA GLU A 81 10.71 -1.59 10.47
C GLU A 81 12.22 -1.64 10.80
N PRO A 82 12.72 -2.70 11.47
CA PRO A 82 14.15 -2.87 11.67
C PRO A 82 14.92 -3.16 10.36
N ASP A 83 14.29 -3.92 9.45
CA ASP A 83 14.81 -4.34 8.15
C ASP A 83 13.78 -4.21 7.03
N ALA A 84 14.23 -4.05 5.79
CA ALA A 84 13.35 -4.06 4.62
C ALA A 84 12.95 -5.50 4.26
N ARG A 85 11.65 -5.84 4.38
CA ARG A 85 11.09 -7.18 4.11
C ARG A 85 10.01 -7.19 3.03
N ASP A 86 9.98 -6.15 2.19
CA ASP A 86 8.98 -5.96 1.15
C ASP A 86 7.55 -5.73 1.68
N SER A 87 6.57 -5.55 0.79
CA SER A 87 5.24 -5.05 1.13
C SER A 87 4.41 -6.02 1.98
N ALA A 88 4.58 -7.34 1.86
CA ALA A 88 3.77 -8.27 2.64
C ALA A 88 4.00 -8.15 4.15
N ALA A 89 5.26 -8.04 4.60
CA ALA A 89 5.58 -7.88 6.01
C ALA A 89 5.14 -6.51 6.56
N ALA A 90 5.34 -5.44 5.78
CA ALA A 90 4.90 -4.09 6.12
C ALA A 90 3.38 -4.02 6.31
N MET A 91 2.62 -4.57 5.36
CA MET A 91 1.16 -4.61 5.42
C MET A 91 0.66 -5.52 6.55
N ALA A 92 1.32 -6.65 6.80
CA ALA A 92 1.00 -7.55 7.91
C ALA A 92 1.18 -6.85 9.27
N ALA A 93 2.31 -6.16 9.48
CA ALA A 93 2.56 -5.43 10.73
C ALA A 93 1.55 -4.30 10.95
N ALA A 94 1.23 -3.52 9.90
CA ALA A 94 0.21 -2.48 9.98
C ALA A 94 -1.18 -3.08 10.28
N ALA A 95 -1.56 -4.19 9.63
CA ALA A 95 -2.83 -4.87 9.89
C ALA A 95 -2.92 -5.38 11.34
N CYS A 96 -1.86 -6.02 11.86
CA CYS A 96 -1.80 -6.45 13.26
C CYS A 96 -1.92 -5.27 14.22
N TRP A 97 -1.17 -4.19 13.98
CA TRP A 97 -1.21 -2.98 14.81
C TRP A 97 -2.59 -2.31 14.82
N ILE A 98 -3.28 -2.26 13.66
CA ILE A 98 -4.65 -1.73 13.54
C ILE A 98 -5.63 -2.65 14.28
N PHE A 99 -5.56 -3.97 14.04
CA PHE A 99 -6.50 -4.93 14.60
C PHE A 99 -6.51 -4.94 16.13
N ASP A 100 -5.35 -4.77 16.76
CA ASP A 100 -5.24 -4.72 18.22
C ASP A 100 -5.93 -3.49 18.83
N ARG A 101 -6.12 -2.41 18.05
CA ARG A 101 -6.73 -1.12 18.46
C ARG A 101 -8.17 -0.96 18.02
N ASP A 102 -8.47 -1.49 16.85
CA ASP A 102 -9.77 -1.42 16.20
C ASP A 102 -9.97 -2.70 15.37
N PRO A 103 -10.55 -3.78 15.97
CA PRO A 103 -10.80 -5.03 15.25
C PRO A 103 -11.67 -4.87 13.99
N GLY A 104 -12.50 -3.82 13.93
CA GLY A 104 -13.28 -3.45 12.74
C GLY A 104 -12.57 -2.50 11.78
N GLY A 105 -11.31 -2.15 12.06
CA GLY A 105 -10.53 -1.20 11.27
C GLY A 105 -10.28 -1.69 9.84
N VAL A 106 -10.40 -0.76 8.89
CA VAL A 106 -10.09 -0.98 7.47
C VAL A 106 -8.83 -0.23 7.13
N ALA A 107 -7.82 -0.90 6.59
CA ALA A 107 -6.60 -0.29 6.11
C ALA A 107 -6.72 0.10 4.63
N LEU A 108 -6.30 1.33 4.29
CA LEU A 108 -6.05 1.77 2.92
C LEU A 108 -4.55 1.93 2.74
N PHE A 109 -3.93 0.97 2.09
CA PHE A 109 -2.50 0.99 1.80
C PHE A 109 -2.20 1.86 0.58
N LEU A 110 -1.33 2.84 0.77
CA LEU A 110 -0.90 3.83 -0.21
C LEU A 110 0.62 3.76 -0.35
N ALA A 111 1.14 3.84 -1.57
CA ALA A 111 2.59 4.00 -1.77
C ALA A 111 2.98 5.48 -1.61
N ALA A 112 4.13 5.71 -0.98
CA ALA A 112 4.67 7.05 -0.72
C ALA A 112 5.21 7.75 -1.98
N ASP A 113 5.39 7.03 -3.08
CA ASP A 113 6.01 7.51 -4.32
C ASP A 113 5.05 7.61 -5.51
N HIS A 114 3.75 7.45 -5.29
CA HIS A 114 2.73 7.62 -6.32
C HIS A 114 2.29 9.07 -6.48
N CYS A 115 2.14 9.48 -7.74
CA CYS A 115 1.51 10.74 -8.13
C CYS A 115 0.08 10.50 -8.60
N ILE A 116 -0.89 11.12 -7.93
CA ILE A 116 -2.33 11.12 -8.27
C ILE A 116 -2.82 12.55 -8.06
N PRO A 117 -2.94 13.35 -9.13
CA PRO A 117 -3.30 14.76 -8.99
C PRO A 117 -4.79 15.00 -8.70
N ASP A 118 -5.68 14.11 -9.15
CA ASP A 118 -7.13 14.25 -8.96
C ASP A 118 -7.60 13.60 -7.64
N LEU A 119 -7.60 14.41 -6.58
CA LEU A 119 -8.05 13.98 -5.26
C LEU A 119 -9.58 13.75 -5.20
N ALA A 120 -10.37 14.39 -6.06
CA ALA A 120 -11.81 14.20 -6.06
C ALA A 120 -12.19 12.83 -6.65
N ALA A 121 -11.59 12.46 -7.79
CA ALA A 121 -11.74 11.14 -8.36
C ALA A 121 -11.18 10.05 -7.42
N PHE A 122 -10.03 10.30 -6.76
CA PHE A 122 -9.47 9.39 -5.78
C PHE A 122 -10.45 9.11 -4.62
N ARG A 123 -11.06 10.14 -4.02
CA ARG A 123 -12.05 9.97 -2.95
C ARG A 123 -13.25 9.13 -3.40
N THR A 124 -13.73 9.35 -4.61
CA THR A 124 -14.86 8.57 -5.17
C THR A 124 -14.50 7.09 -5.31
N VAL A 125 -13.30 6.77 -5.81
CA VAL A 125 -12.81 5.40 -5.95
C VAL A 125 -12.64 4.74 -4.57
N VAL A 126 -12.08 5.46 -3.60
CA VAL A 126 -11.91 4.97 -2.22
C VAL A 126 -13.26 4.67 -1.56
N ALA A 127 -14.27 5.52 -1.75
CA ALA A 127 -15.60 5.27 -1.21
C ALA A 127 -16.23 3.99 -1.79
N LYS A 128 -16.06 3.73 -3.08
CA LYS A 128 -16.50 2.47 -3.72
C LYS A 128 -15.73 1.26 -3.16
N ALA A 129 -14.40 1.36 -3.04
CA ALA A 129 -13.57 0.30 -2.50
C ALA A 129 -13.95 -0.07 -1.07
N LEU A 130 -14.29 0.92 -0.23
CA LEU A 130 -14.64 0.73 1.17
C LEU A 130 -15.84 -0.20 1.34
N SER A 131 -16.84 -0.11 0.47
CA SER A 131 -18.04 -0.97 0.53
C SER A 131 -17.69 -2.46 0.47
N GLN A 132 -16.71 -2.83 -0.32
CA GLN A 132 -16.27 -4.22 -0.49
C GLN A 132 -15.23 -4.66 0.56
N ALA A 133 -14.39 -3.73 1.02
CA ALA A 133 -13.46 -4.00 2.11
C ALA A 133 -14.19 -4.29 3.42
N LEU A 134 -15.31 -3.64 3.67
CA LEU A 134 -16.20 -3.91 4.81
C LEU A 134 -16.86 -5.29 4.73
N LEU A 135 -16.99 -5.87 3.53
CA LEU A 135 -17.44 -7.24 3.31
C LEU A 135 -16.28 -8.27 3.39
N GLY A 136 -15.10 -7.84 3.82
CA GLY A 136 -13.92 -8.67 4.02
C GLY A 136 -13.12 -8.94 2.73
N ARG A 137 -13.37 -8.25 1.61
CA ARG A 137 -12.56 -8.40 0.38
C ARG A 137 -11.29 -7.57 0.43
N ILE A 138 -10.25 -8.06 -0.24
CA ILE A 138 -9.08 -7.24 -0.58
C ILE A 138 -9.41 -6.49 -1.87
N VAL A 139 -9.57 -5.19 -1.78
CA VAL A 139 -9.88 -4.34 -2.95
C VAL A 139 -8.61 -3.65 -3.42
N THR A 140 -8.25 -3.86 -4.69
CA THR A 140 -7.17 -3.11 -5.32
C THR A 140 -7.72 -2.05 -6.28
N LEU A 141 -6.98 -0.96 -6.48
CA LEU A 141 -7.33 0.09 -7.41
C LEU A 141 -6.67 -0.22 -8.76
N GLY A 142 -7.49 -0.47 -9.77
CA GLY A 142 -7.04 -0.82 -11.12
C GLY A 142 -6.99 0.39 -12.03
N VAL A 143 -5.82 0.69 -12.58
CA VAL A 143 -5.60 1.81 -13.51
C VAL A 143 -5.67 1.31 -14.95
N THR A 144 -6.27 2.08 -15.85
CA THR A 144 -6.29 1.75 -17.27
C THR A 144 -4.88 1.80 -17.86
N PRO A 145 -4.37 0.70 -18.44
CA PRO A 145 -3.07 0.67 -19.06
C PRO A 145 -2.97 1.60 -20.27
N THR A 146 -1.83 2.25 -20.42
CA THR A 146 -1.51 3.08 -21.60
C THR A 146 -0.44 2.45 -22.49
N SER A 147 0.18 1.35 -22.03
CA SER A 147 1.23 0.61 -22.76
C SER A 147 1.36 -0.81 -22.19
N PRO A 148 2.02 -1.77 -22.88
CA PRO A 148 2.29 -3.11 -22.35
C PRO A 148 3.48 -3.11 -21.37
N ALA A 149 3.37 -2.38 -20.25
CA ALA A 149 4.45 -2.27 -19.28
C ALA A 149 4.69 -3.59 -18.55
N THR A 150 5.94 -4.03 -18.47
CA THR A 150 6.35 -5.26 -17.77
C THR A 150 6.71 -5.03 -16.30
N GLY A 151 6.71 -3.77 -15.85
CA GLY A 151 7.06 -3.41 -14.48
C GLY A 151 5.89 -3.45 -13.51
N TYR A 152 4.65 -3.61 -14.01
CA TYR A 152 3.42 -3.60 -13.20
C TYR A 152 2.73 -4.95 -13.19
N GLY A 153 1.90 -5.17 -12.16
CA GLY A 153 0.93 -6.24 -12.14
C GLY A 153 -0.28 -5.93 -13.02
N TYR A 154 -0.91 -6.97 -13.57
CA TYR A 154 -2.12 -6.88 -14.38
C TYR A 154 -3.27 -7.62 -13.70
N ILE A 155 -4.43 -6.99 -13.71
CA ILE A 155 -5.64 -7.49 -13.09
C ILE A 155 -6.68 -7.69 -14.19
N ARG A 156 -7.18 -8.92 -14.32
CA ARG A 156 -8.32 -9.21 -15.17
C ARG A 156 -9.62 -9.00 -14.35
N PRO A 157 -10.48 -8.04 -14.71
CA PRO A 157 -11.80 -7.93 -14.13
C PRO A 157 -12.62 -9.18 -14.45
N GLY A 158 -13.38 -9.65 -13.47
CA GLY A 158 -14.25 -10.83 -13.59
C GLY A 158 -15.74 -10.46 -13.47
N GLU A 159 -16.45 -11.18 -12.59
CA GLU A 159 -17.84 -10.93 -12.30
C GLU A 159 -18.08 -9.50 -11.76
N PRO A 160 -19.02 -8.73 -12.33
CA PRO A 160 -19.32 -7.41 -11.83
C PRO A 160 -19.96 -7.47 -10.44
N LEU A 161 -19.51 -6.60 -9.54
CA LEU A 161 -20.08 -6.41 -8.21
C LEU A 161 -20.89 -5.12 -8.15
N ASP A 162 -20.48 -4.10 -8.89
CA ASP A 162 -21.13 -2.80 -9.05
C ASP A 162 -20.52 -2.09 -10.28
N GLU A 163 -21.03 -0.92 -10.64
CA GLU A 163 -20.47 -0.10 -11.72
C GLU A 163 -19.01 0.26 -11.44
N GLY A 164 -18.11 -0.17 -12.32
CA GLY A 164 -16.67 0.06 -12.19
C GLY A 164 -16.02 -0.74 -11.06
N LEU A 165 -16.64 -1.83 -10.61
CA LEU A 165 -16.17 -2.68 -9.53
C LEU A 165 -16.44 -4.17 -9.87
N TRP A 166 -15.41 -5.00 -9.83
CA TRP A 166 -15.48 -6.42 -10.21
C TRP A 166 -14.74 -7.31 -9.21
N ARG A 167 -15.09 -8.58 -9.16
CA ARG A 167 -14.20 -9.61 -8.64
C ARG A 167 -12.94 -9.66 -9.50
N VAL A 168 -11.81 -9.99 -8.90
CA VAL A 168 -10.59 -10.29 -9.66
C VAL A 168 -10.70 -11.69 -10.22
N ALA A 169 -10.67 -11.82 -11.55
CA ALA A 169 -10.66 -13.13 -12.23
C ALA A 169 -9.25 -13.73 -12.25
N SER A 170 -8.23 -12.91 -12.47
CA SER A 170 -6.83 -13.31 -12.37
C SER A 170 -5.93 -12.10 -12.10
N PHE A 171 -4.80 -12.37 -11.46
CA PHE A 171 -3.76 -11.42 -11.17
C PHE A 171 -2.43 -11.96 -11.68
N VAL A 172 -1.65 -11.14 -12.39
CA VAL A 172 -0.36 -11.54 -12.97
C VAL A 172 0.66 -10.45 -12.66
N GLU A 173 1.62 -10.74 -11.79
CA GLU A 173 2.66 -9.78 -11.41
C GLU A 173 3.81 -9.81 -12.43
N LYS A 174 4.20 -8.62 -12.91
CA LYS A 174 5.35 -8.40 -13.79
C LYS A 174 5.49 -9.41 -14.93
N PRO A 175 4.52 -9.46 -15.88
CA PRO A 175 4.52 -10.41 -16.99
C PRO A 175 5.70 -10.19 -17.94
N SER A 176 5.99 -11.18 -18.80
CA SER A 176 6.86 -10.99 -19.96
C SER A 176 6.24 -9.98 -20.95
N ALA A 177 7.04 -9.44 -21.87
CA ALA A 177 6.57 -8.45 -22.86
C ALA A 177 5.38 -8.97 -23.68
N ASP A 178 5.50 -10.18 -24.24
CA ASP A 178 4.42 -10.83 -25.04
C ASP A 178 3.16 -11.02 -24.21
N ARG A 179 3.31 -11.37 -22.93
CA ARG A 179 2.18 -11.55 -22.04
C ARG A 179 1.54 -10.22 -21.66
N ALA A 180 2.33 -9.14 -21.47
CA ALA A 180 1.83 -7.80 -21.20
C ALA A 180 1.00 -7.26 -22.38
N GLU A 181 1.44 -7.47 -23.63
CA GLU A 181 0.68 -7.12 -24.83
C GLU A 181 -0.66 -7.85 -24.88
N ALA A 182 -0.65 -9.17 -24.61
CA ALA A 182 -1.87 -9.94 -24.57
C ALA A 182 -2.85 -9.45 -23.48
N LEU A 183 -2.35 -9.19 -22.27
CA LEU A 183 -3.15 -8.70 -21.15
C LEU A 183 -3.74 -7.31 -21.44
N LEU A 184 -3.00 -6.44 -22.11
CA LEU A 184 -3.49 -5.15 -22.57
C LEU A 184 -4.65 -5.32 -23.57
N ALA A 185 -4.47 -6.19 -24.56
CA ALA A 185 -5.51 -6.49 -25.56
C ALA A 185 -6.76 -7.14 -24.94
N GLU A 186 -6.61 -7.92 -23.87
CA GLU A 186 -7.68 -8.54 -23.09
C GLU A 186 -8.45 -7.54 -22.18
N GLY A 187 -8.07 -6.27 -22.14
CA GLY A 187 -8.71 -5.24 -21.32
C GLY A 187 -8.39 -5.34 -19.82
N CYS A 188 -7.27 -5.95 -19.47
CA CYS A 188 -6.80 -5.98 -18.08
C CYS A 188 -6.43 -4.58 -17.59
N LEU A 189 -6.54 -4.35 -16.29
CA LEU A 189 -6.11 -3.12 -15.62
C LEU A 189 -4.71 -3.30 -15.03
N TRP A 190 -3.93 -2.23 -14.91
CA TRP A 190 -2.73 -2.27 -14.09
C TRP A 190 -3.08 -2.28 -12.60
N ASN A 191 -2.36 -3.09 -11.83
CA ASN A 191 -2.36 -2.97 -10.38
C ASN A 191 -1.61 -1.71 -9.97
N SER A 192 -2.30 -0.78 -9.33
CA SER A 192 -1.66 0.43 -8.81
C SER A 192 -0.81 0.19 -7.56
N GLY A 193 -0.86 -1.00 -6.96
CA GLY A 193 -0.21 -1.26 -5.67
C GLY A 193 -0.91 -0.60 -4.47
N MET A 194 -2.10 -0.04 -4.67
CA MET A 194 -2.94 0.47 -3.59
C MET A 194 -4.01 -0.57 -3.25
N PHE A 195 -4.14 -0.89 -1.96
CA PHE A 195 -5.06 -1.92 -1.48
C PHE A 195 -5.91 -1.40 -0.34
N MET A 196 -7.18 -1.80 -0.33
CA MET A 196 -8.08 -1.56 0.79
C MET A 196 -8.63 -2.87 1.30
N VAL A 197 -8.52 -3.11 2.61
CA VAL A 197 -8.94 -4.37 3.24
C VAL A 197 -9.15 -4.16 4.74
N SER A 198 -10.11 -4.86 5.36
CA SER A 198 -10.18 -4.88 6.81
C SER A 198 -8.96 -5.58 7.41
N ALA A 199 -8.47 -5.08 8.55
CA ALA A 199 -7.28 -5.63 9.19
C ALA A 199 -7.45 -7.14 9.46
N GLY A 200 -8.60 -7.55 9.97
CA GLY A 200 -8.89 -8.96 10.21
C GLY A 200 -8.91 -9.82 8.95
N ALA A 201 -9.46 -9.31 7.83
CA ALA A 201 -9.46 -10.05 6.56
C ALA A 201 -8.05 -10.23 6.00
N LEU A 202 -7.21 -9.20 6.08
CA LEU A 202 -5.81 -9.32 5.65
C LEU A 202 -5.03 -10.31 6.50
N ILE A 203 -5.22 -10.29 7.82
CA ILE A 203 -4.63 -11.27 8.75
C ILE A 203 -5.05 -12.69 8.36
N GLY A 204 -6.35 -12.94 8.11
CA GLY A 204 -6.84 -14.25 7.69
C GLY A 204 -6.26 -14.73 6.34
N GLU A 205 -6.13 -13.85 5.36
CA GLU A 205 -5.49 -14.19 4.07
C GLU A 205 -3.99 -14.50 4.23
N LEU A 206 -3.29 -13.73 5.06
CA LEU A 206 -1.87 -13.99 5.38
C LEU A 206 -1.68 -15.27 6.16
N GLU A 207 -2.56 -15.59 7.11
CA GLU A 207 -2.53 -16.85 7.85
C GLU A 207 -2.65 -18.05 6.90
N ALA A 208 -3.55 -17.97 5.92
CA ALA A 208 -3.79 -19.04 4.97
C ALA A 208 -2.68 -19.20 3.91
N ARG A 209 -1.99 -18.12 3.52
CA ARG A 209 -1.12 -18.09 2.33
C ARG A 209 0.34 -17.79 2.62
N ALA A 210 0.60 -17.00 3.67
CA ALA A 210 1.94 -16.57 4.04
C ALA A 210 2.12 -16.58 5.58
N PRO A 211 1.87 -17.73 6.27
CA PRO A 211 1.84 -17.80 7.73
C PRO A 211 3.16 -17.36 8.37
N THR A 212 4.30 -17.60 7.73
CA THR A 212 5.61 -17.17 8.23
C THR A 212 5.77 -15.64 8.22
N VAL A 213 5.19 -14.95 7.22
CA VAL A 213 5.16 -13.49 7.16
C VAL A 213 4.30 -12.95 8.31
N LEU A 214 3.10 -13.52 8.49
CA LEU A 214 2.20 -13.11 9.55
C LEU A 214 2.80 -13.34 10.94
N ALA A 215 3.39 -14.51 11.18
CA ALA A 215 3.98 -14.83 12.47
C ALA A 215 5.10 -13.86 12.86
N ALA A 216 6.00 -13.54 11.92
CA ALA A 216 7.07 -12.59 12.16
C ALA A 216 6.54 -11.16 12.40
N ALA A 217 5.55 -10.72 11.61
CA ALA A 217 4.94 -9.40 11.78
C ALA A 217 4.18 -9.29 13.12
N ARG A 218 3.44 -10.32 13.50
CA ARG A 218 2.71 -10.37 14.79
C ARG A 218 3.69 -10.28 15.96
N ALA A 219 4.71 -11.15 16.00
CA ALA A 219 5.73 -11.12 17.03
C ALA A 219 6.42 -9.74 17.12
N ALA A 220 6.72 -9.12 15.97
CA ALA A 220 7.34 -7.80 15.94
C ALA A 220 6.42 -6.69 16.48
N VAL A 221 5.09 -6.79 16.30
CA VAL A 221 4.11 -5.86 16.88
C VAL A 221 3.99 -6.09 18.38
N ASP A 222 3.97 -7.35 18.83
CA ASP A 222 3.89 -7.71 20.25
C ASP A 222 5.14 -7.25 21.05
N GLU A 223 6.31 -7.26 20.41
CA GLU A 223 7.60 -6.78 20.95
C GLU A 223 7.81 -5.28 20.80
N ALA A 224 6.88 -4.55 20.16
CA ALA A 224 7.13 -3.17 19.75
C ALA A 224 7.26 -2.19 20.91
N GLU A 225 8.24 -1.33 20.83
CA GLU A 225 8.40 -0.18 21.74
C GLU A 225 7.68 1.05 21.20
N THR A 226 6.80 1.62 22.01
CA THR A 226 6.04 2.84 21.62
C THR A 226 6.48 4.03 22.44
N VAL A 227 6.91 5.10 21.75
CA VAL A 227 7.25 6.39 22.35
C VAL A 227 6.48 7.50 21.62
N GLY A 228 5.46 8.05 22.23
CA GLY A 228 4.54 9.00 21.62
C GLY A 228 3.82 8.38 20.41
N GLN A 229 4.05 8.91 19.21
CA GLN A 229 3.48 8.41 17.96
C GLN A 229 4.43 7.47 17.18
N VAL A 230 5.59 7.15 17.75
CA VAL A 230 6.58 6.27 17.11
C VAL A 230 6.50 4.89 17.73
N VAL A 231 6.27 3.90 16.88
CA VAL A 231 6.21 2.48 17.21
C VAL A 231 7.38 1.79 16.53
N ARG A 232 8.36 1.33 17.30
CA ARG A 232 9.52 0.59 16.80
C ARG A 232 9.19 -0.89 16.86
N LEU A 233 8.99 -1.50 15.70
CA LEU A 233 8.74 -2.94 15.59
C LEU A 233 9.93 -3.74 16.16
N GLY A 234 9.63 -4.85 16.83
CA GLY A 234 10.61 -5.77 17.39
C GLY A 234 11.46 -6.44 16.32
N ASP A 235 12.60 -6.99 16.73
CA ASP A 235 13.58 -7.62 15.83
C ASP A 235 13.06 -8.91 15.20
N ALA A 236 11.99 -9.51 15.75
CA ALA A 236 11.27 -10.63 15.14
C ALA A 236 10.80 -10.32 13.69
N PHE A 237 10.59 -9.03 13.32
CA PHE A 237 10.26 -8.63 11.97
C PHE A 237 11.29 -9.11 10.92
N SER A 238 12.55 -9.15 11.29
CA SER A 238 13.65 -9.57 10.42
C SER A 238 13.59 -11.03 10.01
N ALA A 239 12.79 -11.85 10.70
CA ALA A 239 12.53 -13.24 10.31
C ALA A 239 11.51 -13.39 9.19
N ALA A 240 10.76 -12.32 8.83
CA ALA A 240 9.79 -12.39 7.74
C ALA A 240 10.50 -12.67 6.40
N PRO A 241 9.96 -13.56 5.56
CA PRO A 241 10.39 -13.70 4.19
C PRO A 241 10.28 -12.37 3.44
N LYS A 242 11.26 -12.07 2.59
CA LYS A 242 11.22 -10.89 1.72
C LYS A 242 10.38 -11.18 0.49
N ILE A 243 9.11 -10.81 0.55
CA ILE A 243 8.12 -11.07 -0.50
C ILE A 243 7.10 -9.91 -0.58
N SER A 244 6.65 -9.55 -1.78
CA SER A 244 5.57 -8.58 -1.93
C SER A 244 4.20 -9.20 -1.62
N ILE A 245 3.23 -8.36 -1.27
CA ILE A 245 1.85 -8.79 -1.04
C ILE A 245 1.23 -9.38 -2.31
N ASP A 246 1.69 -8.93 -3.47
CA ASP A 246 1.23 -9.39 -4.77
C ASP A 246 1.51 -10.89 -4.93
N TYR A 247 2.74 -11.32 -4.68
CA TYR A 247 3.12 -12.73 -4.72
C TYR A 247 2.62 -13.52 -3.51
N ALA A 248 2.62 -12.92 -2.31
CA ALA A 248 2.25 -13.63 -1.09
C ALA A 248 0.75 -13.94 -1.02
N VAL A 249 -0.08 -13.04 -1.56
CA VAL A 249 -1.54 -13.10 -1.41
C VAL A 249 -2.27 -12.92 -2.73
N MET A 250 -1.99 -11.86 -3.51
CA MET A 250 -2.86 -11.44 -4.60
C MET A 250 -2.94 -12.42 -5.76
N GLU A 251 -1.86 -13.10 -6.11
CA GLU A 251 -1.88 -14.12 -7.17
C GLU A 251 -2.69 -15.38 -6.81
N ALA A 252 -2.87 -15.65 -5.51
CA ALA A 252 -3.49 -16.88 -5.04
C ALA A 252 -4.87 -16.68 -4.38
N THR A 253 -5.20 -15.45 -3.96
CA THR A 253 -6.47 -15.20 -3.29
C THR A 253 -7.66 -15.27 -4.25
N ARG A 254 -8.79 -15.80 -3.74
CA ARG A 254 -10.08 -15.74 -4.42
C ARG A 254 -11.00 -14.67 -3.84
N ASN A 255 -10.50 -13.93 -2.86
CA ASN A 255 -11.26 -12.90 -2.14
C ASN A 255 -10.86 -11.48 -2.54
N ALA A 256 -10.38 -11.30 -3.78
CA ALA A 256 -10.00 -10.00 -4.30
C ALA A 256 -11.10 -9.37 -5.16
N ALA A 257 -11.20 -8.04 -5.06
CA ALA A 257 -11.98 -7.20 -5.96
C ALA A 257 -11.09 -6.10 -6.55
N VAL A 258 -11.47 -5.58 -7.72
CA VAL A 258 -10.81 -4.44 -8.34
C VAL A 258 -11.83 -3.34 -8.60
N VAL A 259 -11.49 -2.12 -8.20
CA VAL A 259 -12.25 -0.91 -8.54
C VAL A 259 -11.49 -0.14 -9.62
N ALA A 260 -12.17 0.26 -10.70
CA ALA A 260 -11.58 1.11 -11.73
C ALA A 260 -11.19 2.47 -11.15
N ALA A 261 -9.96 2.89 -11.43
CA ALA A 261 -9.38 4.16 -11.01
C ALA A 261 -9.23 5.08 -12.24
N PRO A 262 -10.25 5.91 -12.56
CA PRO A 262 -10.27 6.74 -13.76
C PRO A 262 -9.52 8.06 -13.57
N PHE A 263 -8.41 8.03 -12.87
CA PHE A 263 -7.54 9.18 -12.65
C PHE A 263 -6.14 8.93 -13.19
N ALA A 264 -5.42 10.01 -13.48
CA ALA A 264 -4.01 9.93 -13.83
C ALA A 264 -3.21 9.39 -12.65
N TRP A 265 -2.41 8.38 -12.91
CA TRP A 265 -1.54 7.71 -11.93
C TRP A 265 -0.16 7.50 -12.51
N SER A 266 0.84 7.67 -11.69
CA SER A 266 2.23 7.35 -12.02
C SER A 266 2.95 6.83 -10.79
N ASP A 267 3.71 5.77 -10.97
CA ASP A 267 4.76 5.30 -10.08
C ASP A 267 6.09 5.95 -10.56
N LEU A 268 6.64 6.83 -9.77
CA LEU A 268 7.85 7.60 -10.10
C LEU A 268 9.13 6.84 -9.82
#